data_ac0f1b429b8df6d8761f8c01d7b9efae
#
_entry.id   ac0f1b429b8df6d8761f8c01d7b9efae
#
_cell.length_a   1.000
_cell.length_b   1.000
_cell.length_c   1.000
_cell.angle_alpha   90.00
_cell.angle_beta   90.00
_cell.angle_gamma   90.00
#
_symmetry.space_group_name_H-M   'P 1'
#
loop_
_entity.id
_entity.type
_entity.pdbx_description
1 polymer ?
#
loop_
_entity_poly.entity_id
_entity_poly.type
_entity_poly.pdbx_seq_one_letter_code
_entity_poly.pdbx_strand_id
1 'polypeptide(L)'
;MKKGIGILALMLNSLIISAQSELDISKFIFPDITGTARYMSMGGAMGAVGGDASAIKDNPAGLGIYRSSEMTGTLNILRQNTDATWYGLNSTNNLYKLGTNNFSLIISSATKRSKSGKTSGLQNSNFSFSYQKLKDFNRQLNINGGLSSSSMTDYMAYFTQGISESNLQSTDSYEPFDNTYIPWLSVLAYEGYLINPSTNNNEWNSILGDGEKVTPSYYLTERGSIDEYSFSWAGNFSHQFYLGVTANIQSIYYNATTYNATTKYNEAFDQGGSMDLKNVVESSGNGFNLNIGAILRPIDAFRMGISFQTPTVFSISEDYSSLLNYDTQQQGNIRTPGGYNSFKLQTPLQFTASVAYLFGKNGLISAEYDYIDMKTTKLMDNNNSTYDFVEENEGMNTAYNSTNTIKIGAEYRLTDNFSLRGGYAFMDKINPDNAQKFMKDNTIRTDTEYFLHNSTRYITGGFGYHEESWFLDFAYMNKLNKEKFYPYNSNNLAEGVQGSPANVNTTNNNFVITLGFKF
;
A
#
# COMPACT_ATOMS: atom_id res chain seq x y z
N MET A 1 0.04 63.39 22.28
CA MET A 1 0.79 62.65 21.25
C MET A 1 0.72 61.16 21.59
N LYS A 2 -0.22 60.43 21.03
CA LYS A 2 -0.32 58.96 21.16
C LYS A 2 -0.02 58.36 19.78
N LYS A 3 1.12 57.68 19.67
CA LYS A 3 1.50 56.94 18.45
C LYS A 3 0.76 55.60 18.47
N GLY A 4 -0.19 55.43 17.57
CA GLY A 4 -0.81 54.14 17.27
C GLY A 4 0.14 53.32 16.42
N ILE A 5 0.58 52.16 16.91
CA ILE A 5 1.29 51.14 16.15
C ILE A 5 0.19 50.27 15.52
N GLY A 6 0.00 50.45 14.22
CA GLY A 6 -0.81 49.54 13.42
C GLY A 6 -0.02 48.24 13.19
N ILE A 7 -0.43 47.16 13.82
CA ILE A 7 0.01 45.82 13.50
C ILE A 7 -0.71 45.41 12.20
N LEU A 8 0.01 45.47 11.10
CA LEU A 8 -0.41 44.88 9.82
C LEU A 8 -0.31 43.37 9.99
N ALA A 9 -1.42 42.71 10.29
CA ALA A 9 -1.52 41.27 10.21
C ALA A 9 -1.47 40.88 8.74
N LEU A 10 -0.30 40.45 8.26
CA LEU A 10 -0.19 39.69 7.02
C LEU A 10 -0.95 38.38 7.25
N MET A 11 -2.18 38.30 6.75
CA MET A 11 -2.82 37.02 6.50
C MET A 11 -2.01 36.34 5.39
N LEU A 12 -1.09 35.47 5.76
CA LEU A 12 -0.59 34.43 4.88
C LEU A 12 -1.80 33.54 4.55
N ASN A 13 -2.46 33.81 3.45
CA ASN A 13 -3.26 32.80 2.78
C ASN A 13 -2.27 31.72 2.35
N SER A 14 -2.12 30.68 3.14
CA SER A 14 -1.49 29.44 2.70
C SER A 14 -2.41 28.86 1.62
N LEU A 15 -2.13 29.17 0.37
CA LEU A 15 -2.70 28.44 -0.76
C LEU A 15 -2.24 27.00 -0.58
N ILE A 16 -3.18 26.11 -0.31
CA ILE A 16 -2.89 24.70 -0.10
C ILE A 16 -2.61 24.12 -1.47
N ILE A 17 -1.36 23.77 -1.67
CA ILE A 17 -0.87 23.09 -2.87
C ILE A 17 -1.24 21.63 -2.70
N SER A 18 -2.13 21.11 -3.54
CA SER A 18 -2.49 19.70 -3.53
C SER A 18 -1.38 18.87 -4.14
N ALA A 19 -0.85 17.94 -3.34
CA ALA A 19 0.31 17.13 -3.73
C ALA A 19 -0.06 15.64 -3.86
N GLN A 20 -1.34 15.25 -3.70
CA GLN A 20 -1.76 13.86 -3.67
C GLN A 20 -2.28 13.40 -5.01
N SER A 21 -1.81 12.21 -5.46
CA SER A 21 -2.45 11.48 -6.54
C SER A 21 -3.31 10.36 -5.94
N GLU A 22 -4.51 10.20 -6.47
CA GLU A 22 -5.46 9.15 -6.08
C GLU A 22 -4.86 7.75 -6.23
N LEU A 23 -4.00 7.49 -7.23
CA LEU A 23 -3.36 6.18 -7.44
C LEU A 23 -2.35 5.80 -6.36
N ASP A 24 -1.74 6.77 -5.69
CA ASP A 24 -0.75 6.53 -4.64
C ASP A 24 -1.36 6.01 -3.33
N ILE A 25 -2.67 6.17 -3.15
CA ILE A 25 -3.38 5.88 -1.90
C ILE A 25 -3.61 4.39 -1.68
N SER A 26 -3.75 3.60 -2.74
CA SER A 26 -4.00 2.15 -2.65
C SER A 26 -2.96 1.40 -1.82
N LYS A 27 -1.73 1.91 -1.77
CA LYS A 27 -0.65 1.32 -0.95
C LYS A 27 -0.97 1.31 0.55
N PHE A 28 -1.81 2.23 1.05
CA PHE A 28 -2.18 2.33 2.46
C PHE A 28 -3.47 1.58 2.82
N ILE A 29 -4.21 1.05 1.86
CA ILE A 29 -5.56 0.48 2.07
C ILE A 29 -5.53 -1.05 2.19
N PHE A 30 -4.73 -1.74 1.37
CA PHE A 30 -4.74 -3.20 1.31
C PHE A 30 -3.69 -3.81 2.23
N PRO A 31 -4.13 -4.50 3.31
CA PRO A 31 -3.22 -5.32 4.10
C PRO A 31 -2.80 -6.57 3.33
N ASP A 32 -1.63 -7.08 3.66
CA ASP A 32 -1.17 -8.39 3.19
C ASP A 32 -1.73 -9.52 4.08
N ILE A 33 -1.72 -10.76 3.57
CA ILE A 33 -1.95 -11.95 4.40
C ILE A 33 -0.70 -12.17 5.25
N THR A 34 -0.68 -11.56 6.44
CA THR A 34 0.41 -11.64 7.41
C THR A 34 -0.11 -12.05 8.77
N GLY A 35 0.73 -12.66 9.61
CA GLY A 35 0.34 -13.06 10.94
C GLY A 35 1.07 -14.32 11.41
N THR A 36 0.36 -15.15 12.23
CA THR A 36 0.85 -16.43 12.71
C THR A 36 1.09 -17.41 11.55
N ALA A 37 1.97 -18.37 11.76
CA ALA A 37 2.24 -19.40 10.74
C ALA A 37 0.99 -20.22 10.43
N ARG A 38 0.13 -20.50 11.44
CA ARG A 38 -1.14 -21.20 11.21
C ARG A 38 -2.08 -20.40 10.31
N TYR A 39 -2.27 -19.11 10.60
CA TYR A 39 -3.09 -18.20 9.78
C TYR A 39 -2.57 -18.12 8.35
N MET A 40 -1.26 -17.90 8.17
CA MET A 40 -0.66 -17.75 6.85
C MET A 40 -0.67 -19.06 6.04
N SER A 41 -0.46 -20.22 6.69
CA SER A 41 -0.52 -21.53 6.02
C SER A 41 -1.92 -21.91 5.52
N MET A 42 -2.98 -21.34 6.13
CA MET A 42 -4.37 -21.48 5.73
C MET A 42 -4.81 -20.46 4.66
N GLY A 43 -3.85 -19.71 4.07
CA GLY A 43 -4.17 -18.66 3.11
C GLY A 43 -4.99 -17.50 3.67
N GLY A 44 -5.01 -17.32 5.00
CA GLY A 44 -5.82 -16.32 5.70
C GLY A 44 -7.31 -16.68 5.83
N ALA A 45 -7.78 -17.85 5.39
CA ALA A 45 -9.19 -18.24 5.41
C ALA A 45 -9.64 -18.70 6.81
N MET A 46 -9.66 -17.82 7.80
CA MET A 46 -9.90 -18.18 9.20
C MET A 46 -11.04 -17.42 9.90
N GLY A 47 -11.82 -16.61 9.21
CA GLY A 47 -12.88 -15.78 9.79
C GLY A 47 -14.01 -16.57 10.47
N ALA A 48 -14.37 -17.77 9.95
CA ALA A 48 -15.32 -18.66 10.61
C ALA A 48 -14.64 -19.70 11.51
N VAL A 49 -13.34 -19.98 11.31
CA VAL A 49 -12.57 -20.95 12.07
C VAL A 49 -12.27 -20.41 13.47
N GLY A 50 -11.69 -19.23 13.57
CA GLY A 50 -11.25 -18.60 14.81
C GLY A 50 -10.19 -19.40 15.57
N GLY A 51 -9.91 -19.03 16.81
CA GLY A 51 -8.91 -19.72 17.65
C GLY A 51 -7.47 -19.58 17.09
N ASP A 52 -7.16 -18.44 16.51
CA ASP A 52 -5.84 -18.00 16.07
C ASP A 52 -5.71 -16.50 16.32
N ALA A 53 -4.57 -16.08 16.84
CA ALA A 53 -4.34 -14.70 17.25
C ALA A 53 -4.45 -13.71 16.07
N SER A 54 -4.00 -14.10 14.87
CA SER A 54 -4.05 -13.25 13.69
C SER A 54 -5.41 -13.24 13.00
N ALA A 55 -6.24 -14.29 13.19
CA ALA A 55 -7.59 -14.33 12.65
C ALA A 55 -8.54 -13.30 13.32
N ILE A 56 -8.19 -12.80 14.50
CA ILE A 56 -8.98 -11.79 15.24
C ILE A 56 -9.11 -10.49 14.43
N LYS A 57 -8.11 -10.14 13.64
CA LYS A 57 -8.17 -8.95 12.77
C LYS A 57 -9.23 -9.06 11.67
N ASP A 58 -9.45 -10.28 11.13
CA ASP A 58 -10.46 -10.53 10.10
C ASP A 58 -11.85 -10.68 10.72
N ASN A 59 -11.96 -11.45 11.82
CA ASN A 59 -13.21 -11.62 12.58
C ASN A 59 -12.95 -11.71 14.09
N PRO A 60 -13.23 -10.64 14.86
CA PRO A 60 -12.99 -10.63 16.30
C PRO A 60 -13.80 -11.66 17.10
N ALA A 61 -14.90 -12.16 16.56
CA ALA A 61 -15.66 -13.25 17.21
C ALA A 61 -14.84 -14.54 17.36
N GLY A 62 -13.80 -14.72 16.51
CA GLY A 62 -12.85 -15.83 16.60
C GLY A 62 -12.09 -15.89 17.93
N LEU A 63 -11.92 -14.77 18.63
CA LEU A 63 -11.39 -14.71 20.00
C LEU A 63 -12.28 -15.47 21.00
N GLY A 64 -13.60 -15.49 20.78
CA GLY A 64 -14.55 -16.21 21.65
C GLY A 64 -14.40 -17.74 21.65
N ILE A 65 -13.61 -18.29 20.73
CA ILE A 65 -13.36 -19.74 20.63
C ILE A 65 -12.30 -20.21 21.62
N TYR A 66 -11.42 -19.33 22.09
CA TYR A 66 -10.39 -19.67 23.07
C TYR A 66 -10.97 -20.15 24.39
N ARG A 67 -10.30 -21.15 24.98
CA ARG A 67 -10.65 -21.77 26.27
C ARG A 67 -9.53 -21.68 27.30
N SER A 68 -8.32 -21.40 26.88
CA SER A 68 -7.14 -21.14 27.69
C SER A 68 -6.54 -19.78 27.27
N SER A 69 -5.84 -19.15 28.17
CA SER A 69 -5.01 -18.00 27.85
C SER A 69 -3.83 -18.43 27.00
N GLU A 70 -3.35 -17.51 26.15
CA GLU A 70 -2.31 -17.81 25.17
C GLU A 70 -1.44 -16.59 24.91
N MET A 71 -0.14 -16.82 24.75
CA MET A 71 0.81 -15.82 24.28
C MET A 71 1.51 -16.35 23.03
N THR A 72 1.60 -15.55 21.96
CA THR A 72 2.24 -15.95 20.70
C THR A 72 3.21 -14.91 20.20
N GLY A 73 4.27 -15.37 19.51
CA GLY A 73 5.21 -14.54 18.79
C GLY A 73 5.57 -15.16 17.45
N THR A 74 5.67 -14.35 16.39
CA THR A 74 5.89 -14.81 15.03
C THR A 74 7.02 -14.06 14.35
N LEU A 75 7.98 -14.82 13.81
CA LEU A 75 9.06 -14.33 12.96
C LEU A 75 8.83 -14.70 11.50
N ASN A 76 9.29 -13.86 10.59
CA ASN A 76 9.18 -14.05 9.15
C ASN A 76 10.54 -13.79 8.47
N ILE A 77 10.93 -14.68 7.57
CA ILE A 77 12.04 -14.49 6.63
C ILE A 77 11.41 -14.32 5.25
N LEU A 78 11.57 -13.14 4.68
CA LEU A 78 11.11 -12.81 3.33
C LEU A 78 12.26 -12.93 2.33
N ARG A 79 12.02 -13.66 1.25
CA ARG A 79 12.79 -13.56 0.01
C ARG A 79 11.86 -13.00 -1.08
N GLN A 80 12.16 -11.81 -1.54
CA GLN A 80 11.46 -11.17 -2.64
C GLN A 80 12.29 -11.28 -3.92
N ASN A 81 11.62 -11.65 -5.03
CA ASN A 81 12.16 -11.58 -6.39
C ASN A 81 11.22 -10.73 -7.23
N THR A 82 11.77 -9.73 -7.93
CA THR A 82 11.01 -8.88 -8.83
C THR A 82 11.57 -9.00 -10.24
N ASP A 83 10.73 -9.43 -11.18
CA ASP A 83 11.03 -9.54 -12.60
C ASP A 83 10.26 -8.47 -13.36
N ALA A 84 10.95 -7.68 -14.17
CA ALA A 84 10.35 -6.64 -15.00
C ALA A 84 10.75 -6.80 -16.45
N THR A 85 9.81 -6.53 -17.37
CA THR A 85 10.05 -6.50 -18.82
C THR A 85 9.58 -5.17 -19.37
N TRP A 86 10.50 -4.41 -20.00
CA TRP A 86 10.21 -3.09 -20.57
C TRP A 86 10.91 -2.91 -21.91
N TYR A 87 10.15 -2.58 -22.96
CA TYR A 87 10.67 -2.49 -24.34
C TYR A 87 11.56 -3.67 -24.76
N GLY A 88 11.14 -4.89 -24.38
CA GLY A 88 11.83 -6.13 -24.72
C GLY A 88 13.04 -6.47 -23.86
N LEU A 89 13.43 -5.62 -22.91
CA LEU A 89 14.53 -5.90 -21.98
C LEU A 89 13.98 -6.45 -20.65
N ASN A 90 14.66 -7.46 -20.11
CA ASN A 90 14.31 -8.08 -18.84
C ASN A 90 15.27 -7.64 -17.74
N SER A 91 14.72 -7.36 -16.56
CA SER A 91 15.45 -7.00 -15.34
C SER A 91 14.96 -7.83 -14.18
N THR A 92 15.88 -8.24 -13.29
CA THR A 92 15.55 -9.03 -12.09
C THR A 92 16.24 -8.45 -10.86
N ASN A 93 15.50 -8.36 -9.76
CA ASN A 93 16.01 -7.92 -8.45
C ASN A 93 15.64 -8.92 -7.35
N ASN A 94 16.53 -9.04 -6.35
CA ASN A 94 16.33 -9.89 -5.18
C ASN A 94 16.51 -9.09 -3.88
N LEU A 95 15.63 -9.30 -2.91
CA LEU A 95 15.70 -8.73 -1.57
C LEU A 95 15.48 -9.82 -0.53
N TYR A 96 16.26 -9.82 0.54
CA TYR A 96 16.08 -10.68 1.71
C TYR A 96 15.85 -9.83 2.95
N LYS A 97 14.87 -10.22 3.78
CA LYS A 97 14.54 -9.50 5.01
C LYS A 97 14.08 -10.45 6.11
N LEU A 98 14.56 -10.19 7.32
CA LEU A 98 14.03 -10.78 8.56
C LEU A 98 13.06 -9.76 9.19
N GLY A 99 11.92 -10.22 9.66
CA GLY A 99 10.91 -9.39 10.30
C GLY A 99 10.10 -10.12 11.36
N THR A 100 9.31 -9.34 12.11
CA THR A 100 8.30 -9.84 13.04
C THR A 100 6.94 -9.56 12.45
N ASN A 101 6.06 -10.56 12.42
CA ASN A 101 4.71 -10.40 11.87
C ASN A 101 3.66 -10.13 12.95
N ASN A 102 3.77 -10.82 14.10
CA ASN A 102 2.74 -10.80 15.13
C ASN A 102 3.34 -11.03 16.51
N PHE A 103 2.74 -10.38 17.50
CA PHE A 103 2.84 -10.71 18.91
C PHE A 103 1.44 -10.56 19.52
N SER A 104 1.01 -11.52 20.34
CA SER A 104 -0.30 -11.40 20.98
C SER A 104 -0.33 -12.03 22.37
N LEU A 105 -1.20 -11.45 23.19
CA LEU A 105 -1.59 -11.96 24.50
C LEU A 105 -3.11 -12.10 24.56
N ILE A 106 -3.58 -13.29 24.80
CA ILE A 106 -4.99 -13.63 24.91
C ILE A 106 -5.27 -14.09 26.33
N ILE A 107 -6.29 -13.50 26.95
CA ILE A 107 -6.77 -13.86 28.29
C ILE A 107 -8.16 -14.45 28.14
N SER A 108 -8.31 -15.73 28.46
CA SER A 108 -9.58 -16.44 28.41
C SER A 108 -10.14 -16.65 29.82
N SER A 109 -11.38 -16.22 30.04
CA SER A 109 -12.05 -16.34 31.35
C SER A 109 -13.38 -17.05 31.21
N ALA A 110 -13.49 -18.21 31.86
CA ALA A 110 -14.77 -18.92 32.00
C ALA A 110 -15.66 -18.16 32.99
N THR A 111 -16.91 -17.91 32.61
CA THR A 111 -17.87 -17.21 33.46
C THR A 111 -18.31 -18.09 34.66
N LYS A 112 -18.87 -17.45 35.69
CA LYS A 112 -19.49 -18.21 36.83
C LYS A 112 -20.56 -19.18 36.36
N ARG A 113 -21.30 -18.85 35.31
CA ARG A 113 -22.32 -19.70 34.70
C ARG A 113 -21.72 -20.96 34.09
N SER A 114 -20.67 -20.83 33.32
CA SER A 114 -19.91 -21.96 32.74
C SER A 114 -19.30 -22.83 33.84
N LYS A 115 -18.70 -22.23 34.87
CA LYS A 115 -18.13 -22.92 36.05
C LYS A 115 -19.18 -23.69 36.84
N SER A 116 -20.46 -23.29 36.79
CA SER A 116 -21.58 -23.99 37.43
C SER A 116 -22.23 -25.09 36.57
N GLY A 117 -21.63 -25.44 35.42
CA GLY A 117 -22.11 -26.49 34.51
C GLY A 117 -23.29 -26.08 33.61
N LYS A 118 -23.71 -24.81 33.61
CA LYS A 118 -24.78 -24.30 32.73
C LYS A 118 -24.24 -24.07 31.33
N THR A 119 -24.88 -24.67 30.32
CA THR A 119 -24.46 -24.58 28.91
C THR A 119 -25.11 -23.42 28.14
N SER A 120 -26.15 -22.76 28.71
CA SER A 120 -26.85 -21.64 28.07
C SER A 120 -26.29 -20.27 28.51
N GLY A 121 -26.34 -19.25 27.64
CA GLY A 121 -25.88 -17.86 27.88
C GLY A 121 -24.37 -17.71 27.76
N LEU A 122 -23.83 -16.64 28.32
CA LEU A 122 -22.39 -16.30 28.20
C LEU A 122 -21.54 -17.36 28.95
N GLN A 123 -20.73 -18.10 28.22
CA GLN A 123 -19.85 -19.15 28.70
C GLN A 123 -18.44 -18.68 29.01
N ASN A 124 -17.85 -17.96 28.05
CA ASN A 124 -16.50 -17.35 28.15
C ASN A 124 -16.56 -15.88 27.77
N SER A 125 -15.73 -15.10 28.43
CA SER A 125 -15.43 -13.72 28.11
C SER A 125 -13.92 -13.61 27.93
N ASN A 126 -13.48 -13.32 26.71
CA ASN A 126 -12.08 -13.33 26.33
C ASN A 126 -11.64 -11.93 25.93
N PHE A 127 -10.42 -11.56 26.29
CA PHE A 127 -9.76 -10.31 25.94
C PHE A 127 -8.45 -10.61 25.23
N SER A 128 -8.05 -9.74 24.31
CA SER A 128 -6.71 -9.81 23.73
C SER A 128 -6.10 -8.43 23.51
N PHE A 129 -4.78 -8.40 23.61
CA PHE A 129 -3.92 -7.37 23.05
C PHE A 129 -3.05 -8.01 21.98
N SER A 130 -2.96 -7.40 20.81
CA SER A 130 -2.08 -7.89 19.76
C SER A 130 -1.37 -6.73 19.02
N TYR A 131 -0.14 -7.00 18.63
CA TYR A 131 0.58 -6.28 17.61
C TYR A 131 0.59 -7.12 16.34
N GLN A 132 0.30 -6.50 15.21
CA GLN A 132 0.38 -7.17 13.91
C GLN A 132 0.90 -6.21 12.84
N LYS A 133 1.86 -6.68 12.05
CA LYS A 133 2.27 -5.99 10.83
C LYS A 133 1.24 -6.29 9.75
N LEU A 134 0.48 -5.29 9.32
CA LEU A 134 -0.52 -5.43 8.26
C LEU A 134 0.10 -5.42 6.87
N LYS A 135 1.15 -4.62 6.67
CA LYS A 135 1.84 -4.50 5.40
C LYS A 135 3.32 -4.22 5.61
N ASP A 136 4.14 -4.79 4.77
CA ASP A 136 5.57 -4.50 4.67
C ASP A 136 5.83 -3.83 3.33
N PHE A 137 6.30 -2.57 3.34
CA PHE A 137 6.59 -1.80 2.12
C PHE A 137 7.95 -2.13 1.53
N ASN A 138 8.82 -2.89 2.22
CA ASN A 138 10.17 -3.11 1.75
C ASN A 138 10.19 -3.78 0.39
N ARG A 139 10.63 -3.00 -0.61
CA ARG A 139 10.71 -3.40 -2.02
C ARG A 139 11.92 -2.74 -2.66
N GLN A 140 12.60 -3.49 -3.51
CA GLN A 140 13.58 -2.95 -4.44
C GLN A 140 13.22 -3.35 -5.85
N LEU A 141 13.28 -2.40 -6.77
CA LEU A 141 12.95 -2.59 -8.16
C LEU A 141 13.98 -1.86 -9.02
N ASN A 142 14.49 -2.54 -10.03
CA ASN A 142 15.30 -1.95 -11.08
C ASN A 142 14.69 -2.39 -12.41
N ILE A 143 14.21 -1.45 -13.21
CA ILE A 143 13.62 -1.70 -14.52
C ILE A 143 14.50 -1.00 -15.55
N ASN A 144 15.14 -1.77 -16.40
CA ASN A 144 15.87 -1.26 -17.54
C ASN A 144 15.02 -1.45 -18.80
N GLY A 145 14.78 -0.37 -19.53
CA GLY A 145 14.04 -0.39 -20.79
C GLY A 145 14.96 -0.56 -21.98
N GLY A 146 14.46 -1.20 -23.04
CA GLY A 146 15.08 -1.14 -24.36
C GLY A 146 14.88 0.23 -25.02
N LEU A 147 15.20 0.34 -26.30
CA LEU A 147 15.04 1.59 -27.06
C LEU A 147 13.57 2.02 -27.12
N SER A 148 13.30 3.27 -26.80
CA SER A 148 12.00 3.92 -26.80
C SER A 148 12.02 5.21 -27.60
N SER A 149 10.95 5.48 -28.37
CA SER A 149 10.69 6.77 -29.00
C SER A 149 10.00 7.76 -28.07
N SER A 150 9.63 7.34 -26.83
CA SER A 150 9.03 8.19 -25.80
C SER A 150 10.04 8.46 -24.70
N SER A 151 10.12 9.70 -24.26
CA SER A 151 11.01 10.18 -23.21
C SER A 151 10.24 10.90 -22.11
N MET A 152 10.79 10.92 -20.91
CA MET A 152 10.31 11.80 -19.82
C MET A 152 10.30 13.28 -20.25
N THR A 153 11.23 13.67 -21.13
CA THR A 153 11.32 15.05 -21.65
C THR A 153 10.12 15.42 -22.53
N ASP A 154 9.50 14.45 -23.22
CA ASP A 154 8.25 14.67 -23.97
C ASP A 154 7.09 14.99 -23.02
N TYR A 155 7.00 14.25 -21.92
CA TYR A 155 6.02 14.51 -20.88
C TYR A 155 6.27 15.87 -20.19
N MET A 156 7.53 16.21 -19.90
CA MET A 156 7.91 17.50 -19.33
C MET A 156 7.53 18.66 -20.26
N ALA A 157 7.79 18.53 -21.57
CA ALA A 157 7.39 19.53 -22.56
C ALA A 157 5.87 19.68 -22.63
N TYR A 158 5.12 18.57 -22.68
CA TYR A 158 3.65 18.57 -22.63
C TYR A 158 3.13 19.26 -21.38
N PHE A 159 3.68 18.93 -20.20
CA PHE A 159 3.24 19.46 -18.91
C PHE A 159 3.56 20.94 -18.71
N THR A 160 4.51 21.48 -19.48
CA THR A 160 4.93 22.87 -19.41
C THR A 160 4.19 23.78 -20.42
N GLN A 161 3.34 23.19 -21.29
CA GLN A 161 2.59 23.98 -22.28
C GLN A 161 1.77 25.10 -21.60
N GLY A 162 1.78 26.29 -22.21
CA GLY A 162 1.07 27.46 -21.70
C GLY A 162 1.83 28.29 -20.66
N ILE A 163 2.94 27.80 -20.11
CA ILE A 163 3.76 28.54 -19.13
C ILE A 163 4.79 29.39 -19.89
N SER A 164 4.86 30.70 -19.56
CA SER A 164 5.84 31.60 -20.19
C SER A 164 7.26 31.34 -19.67
N GLU A 165 8.24 31.50 -20.50
CA GLU A 165 9.66 31.35 -20.16
C GLU A 165 10.07 32.21 -18.95
N SER A 166 9.58 33.45 -18.87
CA SER A 166 9.85 34.35 -17.75
C SER A 166 9.37 33.84 -16.39
N ASN A 167 8.39 32.91 -16.38
CA ASN A 167 7.90 32.26 -15.15
C ASN A 167 8.72 31.03 -14.74
N LEU A 168 9.56 30.50 -15.63
CA LEU A 168 10.43 29.35 -15.37
C LEU A 168 11.86 29.75 -15.04
N GLN A 169 12.27 30.96 -15.42
CA GLN A 169 13.64 31.47 -15.26
C GLN A 169 13.82 32.08 -13.87
N SER A 170 14.81 31.59 -13.11
CA SER A 170 15.27 32.21 -11.87
C SER A 170 16.02 33.51 -12.16
N THR A 171 15.74 34.57 -11.37
CA THR A 171 16.39 35.88 -11.43
C THR A 171 16.70 36.37 -10.02
N ASP A 172 17.48 37.46 -9.88
CA ASP A 172 17.82 38.08 -8.58
C ASP A 172 16.58 38.42 -7.71
N SER A 173 15.41 38.61 -8.34
CA SER A 173 14.17 39.05 -7.67
C SER A 173 13.02 38.07 -7.77
N TYR A 174 13.20 36.94 -8.45
CA TYR A 174 12.15 35.94 -8.67
C TYR A 174 12.73 34.52 -8.70
N GLU A 175 12.18 33.67 -7.84
CA GLU A 175 12.47 32.24 -7.75
C GLU A 175 11.23 31.44 -8.17
N PRO A 176 11.27 30.71 -9.30
CA PRO A 176 10.10 29.99 -9.83
C PRO A 176 9.56 28.92 -8.88
N PHE A 177 10.42 28.29 -8.06
CA PHE A 177 9.98 27.31 -7.08
C PHE A 177 9.11 27.90 -5.95
N ASP A 178 9.19 29.22 -5.69
CA ASP A 178 8.35 29.93 -4.73
C ASP A 178 7.00 30.33 -5.32
N ASN A 179 6.82 30.21 -6.63
CA ASN A 179 5.56 30.54 -7.30
C ASN A 179 4.58 29.36 -7.26
N THR A 180 3.52 29.48 -6.48
CA THR A 180 2.52 28.42 -6.26
C THR A 180 1.68 28.05 -7.48
N TYR A 181 1.80 28.77 -8.60
CA TYR A 181 1.12 28.49 -9.87
C TYR A 181 2.02 27.76 -10.87
N ILE A 182 3.31 27.60 -10.56
CA ILE A 182 4.28 26.98 -11.46
C ILE A 182 4.64 25.59 -10.92
N PRO A 183 4.39 24.52 -11.70
CA PRO A 183 4.75 23.17 -11.25
C PRO A 183 6.27 22.99 -11.22
N TRP A 184 6.77 22.40 -10.16
CA TRP A 184 8.21 22.19 -9.99
C TRP A 184 8.84 21.33 -11.08
N LEU A 185 8.07 20.41 -11.68
CA LEU A 185 8.54 19.60 -12.80
C LEU A 185 8.91 20.48 -14.02
N SER A 186 8.12 21.52 -14.30
CA SER A 186 8.36 22.45 -15.41
C SER A 186 9.60 23.31 -15.18
N VAL A 187 9.82 23.75 -13.92
CA VAL A 187 11.03 24.49 -13.54
C VAL A 187 12.28 23.61 -13.73
N LEU A 188 12.23 22.36 -13.21
CA LEU A 188 13.33 21.40 -13.39
C LEU A 188 13.62 21.13 -14.86
N ALA A 189 12.56 20.98 -15.68
CA ALA A 189 12.71 20.71 -17.11
C ALA A 189 13.38 21.88 -17.87
N TYR A 190 12.98 23.11 -17.56
CA TYR A 190 13.53 24.31 -18.19
C TYR A 190 14.98 24.54 -17.76
N GLU A 191 15.23 24.63 -16.46
CA GLU A 191 16.58 24.89 -15.93
C GLU A 191 17.57 23.74 -16.19
N GLY A 192 17.06 22.50 -16.36
CA GLY A 192 17.83 21.32 -16.74
C GLY A 192 18.11 21.20 -18.25
N TYR A 193 17.67 22.19 -19.05
CA TYR A 193 17.80 22.14 -20.51
C TYR A 193 17.19 20.88 -21.15
N LEU A 194 16.09 20.38 -20.57
CA LEU A 194 15.38 19.18 -21.03
C LEU A 194 14.23 19.51 -21.98
N ILE A 195 13.84 20.78 -22.04
CA ILE A 195 12.84 21.32 -22.95
C ILE A 195 13.35 22.63 -23.55
N ASN A 196 12.88 22.94 -24.75
CA ASN A 196 13.24 24.17 -25.46
C ASN A 196 11.96 24.94 -25.79
N PRO A 197 12.01 26.31 -25.75
CA PRO A 197 10.89 27.10 -26.22
C PRO A 197 10.68 26.90 -27.74
N SER A 198 9.41 26.83 -28.14
CA SER A 198 9.00 26.81 -29.54
C SER A 198 9.05 28.21 -30.14
N THR A 199 8.88 28.31 -31.46
CA THR A 199 8.70 29.60 -32.14
C THR A 199 7.40 30.31 -31.75
N ASN A 200 6.43 29.57 -31.22
CA ASN A 200 5.18 30.10 -30.69
C ASN A 200 5.34 30.43 -29.21
N ASN A 201 4.70 31.49 -28.74
CA ASN A 201 4.75 31.89 -27.35
C ASN A 201 4.15 30.80 -26.43
N ASN A 202 4.87 30.50 -25.36
CA ASN A 202 4.45 29.53 -24.31
C ASN A 202 4.26 28.09 -24.81
N GLU A 203 4.80 27.73 -25.96
CA GLU A 203 4.88 26.34 -26.41
C GLU A 203 6.29 25.80 -26.17
N TRP A 204 6.36 24.52 -25.81
CA TRP A 204 7.58 23.84 -25.40
C TRP A 204 7.79 22.56 -26.20
N ASN A 205 9.01 22.33 -26.63
CA ASN A 205 9.44 21.12 -27.31
C ASN A 205 10.39 20.32 -26.40
N SER A 206 10.30 19.00 -26.46
CA SER A 206 11.28 18.09 -25.88
C SER A 206 12.66 18.30 -26.50
N ILE A 207 13.73 18.02 -25.76
CA ILE A 207 15.09 17.92 -26.35
C ILE A 207 15.23 16.66 -27.22
N LEU A 208 14.31 15.69 -27.12
CA LEU A 208 14.28 14.52 -27.99
C LEU A 208 13.74 14.94 -29.36
N GLY A 209 14.57 14.85 -30.38
CA GLY A 209 14.20 15.17 -31.76
C GLY A 209 13.38 14.08 -32.43
N ASP A 210 12.77 14.43 -33.56
CA ASP A 210 11.99 13.48 -34.35
C ASP A 210 12.84 12.29 -34.82
N GLY A 211 12.33 11.07 -34.55
CA GLY A 211 13.02 9.82 -34.91
C GLY A 211 14.15 9.42 -33.97
N GLU A 212 14.49 10.22 -33.01
CA GLU A 212 15.46 9.88 -31.96
C GLU A 212 14.88 8.87 -30.96
N LYS A 213 15.75 8.12 -30.32
CA LYS A 213 15.39 7.12 -29.31
C LYS A 213 16.21 7.29 -28.05
N VAL A 214 15.62 6.85 -26.94
CA VAL A 214 16.25 6.85 -25.62
C VAL A 214 16.21 5.48 -25.01
N THR A 215 17.06 5.24 -24.02
CA THR A 215 17.03 4.07 -23.16
C THR A 215 16.58 4.50 -21.77
N PRO A 216 15.31 4.26 -21.40
CA PRO A 216 14.82 4.61 -20.09
C PRO A 216 15.22 3.56 -19.05
N SER A 217 15.42 4.00 -17.80
CA SER A 217 15.58 3.12 -16.66
C SER A 217 14.88 3.70 -15.43
N TYR A 218 14.42 2.82 -14.56
CA TYR A 218 13.74 3.20 -13.32
C TYR A 218 14.24 2.36 -12.16
N TYR A 219 14.57 3.03 -11.07
CA TYR A 219 14.96 2.40 -9.83
C TYR A 219 14.05 2.87 -8.69
N LEU A 220 13.60 1.93 -7.85
CA LEU A 220 12.75 2.19 -6.69
C LEU A 220 13.31 1.44 -5.48
N THR A 221 13.41 2.15 -4.36
CA THR A 221 13.56 1.56 -3.03
C THR A 221 12.42 2.05 -2.16
N GLU A 222 11.60 1.13 -1.69
CA GLU A 222 10.56 1.39 -0.69
C GLU A 222 10.94 0.75 0.64
N ARG A 223 10.59 1.43 1.75
CA ARG A 223 10.81 0.95 3.12
C ARG A 223 9.65 1.38 4.01
N GLY A 224 9.46 0.61 5.09
CA GLY A 224 8.44 0.92 6.09
C GLY A 224 7.40 -0.17 6.25
N SER A 225 6.33 0.16 6.97
CA SER A 225 5.24 -0.78 7.29
C SER A 225 3.96 -0.04 7.65
N ILE A 226 2.87 -0.81 7.66
CA ILE A 226 1.66 -0.49 8.41
C ILE A 226 1.60 -1.47 9.56
N ASP A 227 1.66 -0.95 10.77
CA ASP A 227 1.62 -1.71 12.01
C ASP A 227 0.31 -1.45 12.75
N GLU A 228 -0.30 -2.48 13.32
CA GLU A 228 -1.57 -2.40 14.03
C GLU A 228 -1.43 -2.90 15.47
N TYR A 229 -2.00 -2.12 16.39
CA TYR A 229 -2.18 -2.46 17.79
C TYR A 229 -3.68 -2.62 18.06
N SER A 230 -4.07 -3.83 18.46
CA SER A 230 -5.48 -4.21 18.59
C SER A 230 -5.82 -4.55 20.03
N PHE A 231 -6.97 -4.04 20.51
CA PHE A 231 -7.59 -4.38 21.77
C PHE A 231 -8.94 -5.02 21.47
N SER A 232 -9.10 -6.30 21.81
CA SER A 232 -10.28 -7.07 21.43
C SER A 232 -10.98 -7.64 22.65
N TRP A 233 -12.30 -7.74 22.51
CA TRP A 233 -13.16 -8.51 23.40
C TRP A 233 -14.04 -9.44 22.57
N ALA A 234 -14.27 -10.66 23.07
CA ALA A 234 -15.30 -11.55 22.52
C ALA A 234 -15.97 -12.40 23.60
N GLY A 235 -17.25 -12.63 23.36
CA GLY A 235 -18.09 -13.51 24.17
C GLY A 235 -18.48 -14.77 23.41
N ASN A 236 -18.50 -15.89 24.13
CA ASN A 236 -19.06 -17.17 23.68
C ASN A 236 -20.41 -17.38 24.33
N PHE A 237 -21.45 -17.45 23.53
CA PHE A 237 -22.82 -17.66 23.98
C PHE A 237 -23.31 -19.07 23.62
N SER A 238 -23.56 -19.89 24.65
CA SER A 238 -24.10 -21.23 24.52
C SER A 238 -23.28 -22.18 23.63
N HIS A 239 -22.01 -21.87 23.35
CA HIS A 239 -21.15 -22.58 22.40
C HIS A 239 -21.66 -22.60 20.95
N GLN A 240 -22.69 -21.81 20.65
CA GLN A 240 -23.31 -21.71 19.32
C GLN A 240 -23.14 -20.35 18.66
N PHE A 241 -23.10 -19.29 19.45
CA PHE A 241 -22.97 -17.93 18.95
C PHE A 241 -21.79 -17.25 19.62
N TYR A 242 -20.96 -16.60 18.81
CA TYR A 242 -19.80 -15.84 19.24
C TYR A 242 -19.90 -14.43 18.68
N LEU A 243 -19.67 -13.45 19.51
CA LEU A 243 -19.67 -12.03 19.15
C LEU A 243 -18.36 -11.41 19.62
N GLY A 244 -17.76 -10.58 18.79
CA GLY A 244 -16.52 -9.90 19.11
C GLY A 244 -16.45 -8.48 18.59
N VAL A 245 -15.66 -7.67 19.25
CA VAL A 245 -15.34 -6.29 18.85
C VAL A 245 -13.85 -6.05 19.09
N THR A 246 -13.22 -5.31 18.18
CA THR A 246 -11.84 -4.89 18.27
C THR A 246 -11.74 -3.39 18.00
N ALA A 247 -10.95 -2.69 18.81
CA ALA A 247 -10.49 -1.33 18.56
C ALA A 247 -9.03 -1.39 18.09
N ASN A 248 -8.76 -0.81 16.92
CA ASN A 248 -7.46 -0.85 16.27
C ASN A 248 -6.85 0.54 16.19
N ILE A 249 -5.58 0.64 16.55
CA ILE A 249 -4.72 1.79 16.30
C ILE A 249 -3.69 1.35 15.27
N GLN A 250 -3.63 2.04 14.14
CA GLN A 250 -2.69 1.75 13.08
C GLN A 250 -1.65 2.86 12.97
N SER A 251 -0.41 2.49 12.68
CA SER A 251 0.70 3.41 12.42
C SER A 251 1.27 3.14 11.04
N ILE A 252 1.42 4.19 10.23
CA ILE A 252 2.05 4.15 8.91
C ILE A 252 3.41 4.80 9.01
N TYR A 253 4.43 4.13 8.49
CA TYR A 253 5.68 4.71 8.07
C TYR A 253 6.03 4.21 6.68
N TYR A 254 6.24 5.12 5.74
CA TYR A 254 6.57 4.83 4.36
C TYR A 254 7.65 5.78 3.87
N ASN A 255 8.71 5.25 3.31
CA ASN A 255 9.76 6.02 2.66
C ASN A 255 10.06 5.40 1.29
N ALA A 256 9.97 6.20 0.26
CA ALA A 256 10.30 5.82 -1.11
C ALA A 256 11.39 6.73 -1.68
N THR A 257 12.37 6.12 -2.31
CA THR A 257 13.33 6.81 -3.17
C THR A 257 13.24 6.22 -4.56
N THR A 258 12.96 7.07 -5.53
CA THR A 258 12.87 6.69 -6.95
C THR A 258 13.93 7.43 -7.77
N TYR A 259 14.35 6.81 -8.85
CA TYR A 259 15.18 7.41 -9.88
C TYR A 259 14.56 7.09 -11.23
N ASN A 260 14.14 8.10 -11.96
CA ASN A 260 13.66 7.98 -13.33
C ASN A 260 14.73 8.55 -14.25
N ALA A 261 15.50 7.67 -14.87
CA ALA A 261 16.64 8.05 -15.66
C ALA A 261 16.41 7.74 -17.15
N THR A 262 16.96 8.59 -18.00
CA THR A 262 16.94 8.44 -19.46
C THR A 262 18.32 8.69 -20.01
N THR A 263 18.82 7.75 -20.78
CA THR A 263 20.05 7.91 -21.55
C THR A 263 19.70 8.02 -23.02
N LYS A 264 20.14 9.11 -23.66
CA LYS A 264 19.93 9.34 -25.07
C LYS A 264 20.94 8.53 -25.88
N TYR A 265 20.45 7.70 -26.76
CA TYR A 265 21.27 6.92 -27.67
C TYR A 265 20.99 7.38 -29.10
N ASN A 266 21.85 8.27 -29.62
CA ASN A 266 21.80 8.67 -31.02
C ASN A 266 23.21 8.96 -31.56
N GLU A 267 23.54 8.32 -32.70
CA GLU A 267 24.80 8.55 -33.41
C GLU A 267 24.91 9.97 -34.00
N ALA A 268 23.79 10.71 -34.16
CA ALA A 268 23.75 12.06 -34.68
C ALA A 268 24.11 13.15 -33.63
N PHE A 269 24.08 12.83 -32.35
CA PHE A 269 24.54 13.69 -31.28
C PHE A 269 25.92 13.25 -30.81
N ASP A 270 26.95 14.00 -31.14
CA ASP A 270 28.35 13.78 -30.70
C ASP A 270 28.53 13.75 -29.17
N GLN A 271 27.47 14.06 -28.41
CA GLN A 271 27.42 14.01 -26.95
C GLN A 271 26.09 13.41 -26.53
N GLY A 272 26.09 12.10 -26.25
CA GLY A 272 24.92 11.41 -25.71
C GLY A 272 24.44 12.09 -24.43
N GLY A 273 23.22 12.64 -24.45
CA GLY A 273 22.63 13.29 -23.29
C GLY A 273 22.04 12.29 -22.30
N SER A 274 22.03 12.61 -21.03
CA SER A 274 21.37 11.85 -19.98
C SER A 274 20.66 12.75 -18.98
N MET A 275 19.62 12.22 -18.35
CA MET A 275 18.98 12.82 -17.19
C MET A 275 18.65 11.75 -16.15
N ASP A 276 18.60 12.16 -14.92
CA ASP A 276 18.21 11.35 -13.76
C ASP A 276 17.40 12.20 -12.79
N LEU A 277 16.10 11.93 -12.69
CA LEU A 277 15.22 12.58 -11.72
C LEU A 277 15.04 11.67 -10.51
N LYS A 278 15.70 12.04 -9.42
CA LYS A 278 15.53 11.42 -8.11
C LYS A 278 14.38 12.06 -7.37
N ASN A 279 13.44 11.26 -6.87
CA ASN A 279 12.39 11.70 -5.94
C ASN A 279 12.52 10.97 -4.60
N VAL A 280 12.26 11.68 -3.51
CA VAL A 280 12.19 11.13 -2.16
C VAL A 280 10.84 11.54 -1.56
N VAL A 281 10.07 10.55 -1.14
CA VAL A 281 8.79 10.72 -0.45
C VAL A 281 8.86 10.00 0.88
N GLU A 282 8.56 10.70 1.97
CA GLU A 282 8.42 10.12 3.29
C GLU A 282 7.03 10.44 3.83
N SER A 283 6.25 9.39 4.16
CA SER A 283 4.90 9.52 4.70
C SER A 283 4.84 8.85 6.06
N SER A 284 4.27 9.53 7.04
CA SER A 284 4.01 8.99 8.38
C SER A 284 2.63 9.38 8.87
N GLY A 285 2.00 8.50 9.65
CA GLY A 285 0.66 8.79 10.14
C GLY A 285 0.13 7.74 11.08
N ASN A 286 -0.97 8.10 11.76
CA ASN A 286 -1.70 7.20 12.64
C ASN A 286 -3.19 7.19 12.26
N GLY A 287 -3.81 6.03 12.42
CA GLY A 287 -5.22 5.81 12.12
C GLY A 287 -5.94 5.01 13.18
N PHE A 288 -7.25 5.07 13.16
CA PHE A 288 -8.12 4.34 14.08
C PHE A 288 -9.30 3.74 13.31
N ASN A 289 -9.67 2.50 13.68
CA ASN A 289 -10.90 1.85 13.23
C ASN A 289 -11.45 0.90 14.29
N LEU A 290 -12.66 0.42 14.03
CA LEU A 290 -13.33 -0.63 14.79
C LEU A 290 -13.65 -1.81 13.89
N ASN A 291 -13.50 -3.03 14.42
CA ASN A 291 -13.94 -4.25 13.77
C ASN A 291 -14.98 -4.94 14.65
N ILE A 292 -16.09 -5.37 14.06
CA ILE A 292 -17.17 -6.10 14.73
C ILE A 292 -17.41 -7.40 13.96
N GLY A 293 -17.50 -8.52 14.67
CA GLY A 293 -17.70 -9.81 14.04
C GLY A 293 -18.60 -10.74 14.81
N ALA A 294 -19.19 -11.67 14.08
CA ALA A 294 -20.00 -12.74 14.63
C ALA A 294 -19.65 -14.08 13.99
N ILE A 295 -19.71 -15.16 14.79
CA ILE A 295 -19.64 -16.55 14.32
C ILE A 295 -20.84 -17.30 14.85
N LEU A 296 -21.55 -17.98 13.94
CA LEU A 296 -22.65 -18.88 14.25
C LEU A 296 -22.18 -20.32 13.99
N ARG A 297 -22.46 -21.20 14.98
CA ARG A 297 -22.18 -22.64 14.93
C ARG A 297 -23.51 -23.39 15.08
N PRO A 298 -24.29 -23.59 13.99
CA PRO A 298 -25.59 -24.25 14.04
C PRO A 298 -25.48 -25.70 14.49
N ILE A 299 -24.42 -26.37 14.05
CA ILE A 299 -24.05 -27.75 14.42
C ILE A 299 -22.54 -27.79 14.70
N ASP A 300 -22.09 -28.86 15.37
CA ASP A 300 -20.67 -28.99 15.75
C ASP A 300 -19.71 -28.97 14.57
N ALA A 301 -20.15 -29.49 13.43
CA ALA A 301 -19.31 -29.56 12.23
C ALA A 301 -19.30 -28.29 11.39
N PHE A 302 -20.26 -27.37 11.52
CA PHE A 302 -20.40 -26.24 10.60
C PHE A 302 -20.39 -24.90 11.32
N ARG A 303 -19.63 -23.94 10.75
CA ARG A 303 -19.52 -22.57 11.24
C ARG A 303 -19.70 -21.59 10.09
N MET A 304 -20.33 -20.46 10.39
CA MET A 304 -20.48 -19.30 9.51
C MET A 304 -19.99 -18.08 10.25
N GLY A 305 -19.22 -17.23 9.58
CA GLY A 305 -18.69 -16.00 10.13
C GLY A 305 -19.01 -14.81 9.24
N ILE A 306 -19.30 -13.68 9.86
CA ILE A 306 -19.38 -12.37 9.21
C ILE A 306 -18.61 -11.35 10.04
N SER A 307 -17.99 -10.40 9.38
CA SER A 307 -17.40 -9.23 10.06
C SER A 307 -17.45 -7.98 9.21
N PHE A 308 -17.41 -6.84 9.91
CA PHE A 308 -17.36 -5.50 9.34
C PHE A 308 -16.26 -4.72 10.02
N GLN A 309 -15.35 -4.18 9.22
CA GLN A 309 -14.37 -3.22 9.68
C GLN A 309 -14.80 -1.83 9.21
N THR A 310 -14.94 -0.89 10.16
CA THR A 310 -15.23 0.51 9.82
C THR A 310 -14.10 1.09 8.98
N PRO A 311 -14.33 2.15 8.23
CA PRO A 311 -13.25 2.93 7.64
C PRO A 311 -12.19 3.25 8.69
N THR A 312 -10.90 3.12 8.30
CA THR A 312 -9.79 3.66 9.08
C THR A 312 -9.62 5.12 8.69
N VAL A 313 -9.61 6.00 9.66
CA VAL A 313 -9.30 7.41 9.45
C VAL A 313 -7.86 7.65 9.89
N PHE A 314 -6.98 7.83 8.91
CA PHE A 314 -5.58 8.19 9.12
C PHE A 314 -5.41 9.70 9.08
N SER A 315 -4.50 10.23 9.90
CA SER A 315 -3.88 11.53 9.74
C SER A 315 -2.46 11.30 9.25
N ILE A 316 -2.14 11.75 8.03
CA ILE A 316 -0.88 11.48 7.35
C ILE A 316 -0.17 12.80 7.09
N SER A 317 1.14 12.81 7.34
CA SER A 317 2.06 13.88 6.94
C SER A 317 3.04 13.32 5.93
N GLU A 318 3.36 14.10 4.91
CA GLU A 318 4.31 13.75 3.86
C GLU A 318 5.34 14.84 3.67
N ASP A 319 6.59 14.43 3.60
CA ASP A 319 7.74 15.23 3.17
C ASP A 319 8.23 14.72 1.82
N TYR A 320 8.59 15.62 0.92
CA TYR A 320 9.14 15.25 -0.38
C TYR A 320 10.18 16.24 -0.88
N SER A 321 11.10 15.72 -1.68
CA SER A 321 12.13 16.51 -2.36
C SER A 321 12.59 15.81 -3.61
N SER A 322 13.09 16.59 -4.57
CA SER A 322 13.59 16.07 -5.83
C SER A 322 14.97 16.65 -6.17
N LEU A 323 15.72 15.86 -6.92
CA LEU A 323 17.02 16.23 -7.46
C LEU A 323 17.08 15.77 -8.91
N LEU A 324 17.18 16.71 -9.83
CA LEU A 324 17.48 16.45 -11.24
C LEU A 324 18.98 16.53 -11.44
N ASN A 325 19.59 15.45 -11.94
CA ASN A 325 20.91 15.48 -12.56
C ASN A 325 20.73 15.46 -14.08
N TYR A 326 21.46 16.30 -14.78
CA TYR A 326 21.40 16.38 -16.23
C TYR A 326 22.79 16.53 -16.85
N ASP A 327 22.95 15.93 -18.00
CA ASP A 327 24.12 16.01 -18.87
C ASP A 327 23.58 16.07 -20.30
N THR A 328 23.32 17.30 -20.77
CA THR A 328 22.71 17.61 -22.05
C THR A 328 23.58 18.62 -22.80
N GLN A 329 23.06 19.81 -23.09
CA GLN A 329 23.87 20.95 -23.60
C GLN A 329 24.84 21.49 -22.53
N GLN A 330 24.45 21.33 -21.27
CA GLN A 330 25.24 21.63 -20.09
C GLN A 330 25.12 20.45 -19.10
N GLN A 331 26.06 20.38 -18.18
CA GLN A 331 26.04 19.41 -17.10
C GLN A 331 25.81 20.11 -15.77
N GLY A 332 24.90 19.56 -14.97
CA GLY A 332 24.60 20.13 -13.66
C GLY A 332 23.59 19.30 -12.86
N ASN A 333 23.17 19.90 -11.76
CA ASN A 333 22.08 19.37 -10.97
C ASN A 333 21.22 20.51 -10.40
N ILE A 334 19.94 20.25 -10.23
CA ILE A 334 18.96 21.19 -9.68
C ILE A 334 18.18 20.44 -8.60
N ARG A 335 18.09 21.06 -7.43
CA ARG A 335 17.32 20.53 -6.29
C ARG A 335 16.10 21.39 -6.06
N THR A 336 14.94 20.75 -5.90
CA THR A 336 13.74 21.45 -5.45
C THR A 336 13.86 21.85 -3.97
N PRO A 337 13.14 22.87 -3.53
CA PRO A 337 12.88 23.07 -2.11
C PRO A 337 12.25 21.82 -1.46
N GLY A 338 12.29 21.73 -0.13
CA GLY A 338 11.53 20.70 0.59
C GLY A 338 10.04 21.00 0.51
N GLY A 339 9.24 19.98 0.12
CA GLY A 339 7.80 20.07 0.14
C GLY A 339 7.21 19.34 1.34
N TYR A 340 6.14 19.87 1.91
CA TYR A 340 5.39 19.25 3.02
C TYR A 340 3.90 19.31 2.74
N ASN A 341 3.21 18.21 3.05
CA ASN A 341 1.75 18.16 3.01
C ASN A 341 1.20 17.34 4.19
N SER A 342 -0.05 17.62 4.59
CA SER A 342 -0.73 16.91 5.65
C SER A 342 -2.21 16.78 5.31
N PHE A 343 -2.74 15.56 5.37
CA PHE A 343 -4.11 15.24 4.99
C PHE A 343 -4.67 14.09 5.84
N LYS A 344 -5.99 13.93 5.81
CA LYS A 344 -6.66 12.73 6.35
C LYS A 344 -7.04 11.81 5.20
N LEU A 345 -6.78 10.52 5.41
CA LEU A 345 -7.21 9.45 4.53
C LEU A 345 -8.26 8.60 5.25
N GLN A 346 -9.46 8.54 4.69
CA GLN A 346 -10.49 7.59 5.11
C GLN A 346 -10.50 6.41 4.16
N THR A 347 -10.19 5.21 4.68
CA THR A 347 -10.24 3.97 3.89
C THR A 347 -11.69 3.50 3.69
N PRO A 348 -11.96 2.60 2.74
CA PRO A 348 -13.26 1.96 2.60
C PRO A 348 -13.68 1.14 3.82
N LEU A 349 -14.98 0.90 3.95
CA LEU A 349 -15.51 -0.17 4.79
C LEU A 349 -15.11 -1.52 4.20
N GLN A 350 -14.71 -2.47 5.06
CA GLN A 350 -14.41 -3.84 4.64
C GLN A 350 -15.51 -4.77 5.17
N PHE A 351 -15.94 -5.68 4.32
CA PHE A 351 -16.89 -6.73 4.64
C PHE A 351 -16.25 -8.09 4.41
N THR A 352 -16.36 -8.98 5.41
CA THR A 352 -15.87 -10.37 5.31
C THR A 352 -17.01 -11.33 5.60
N ALA A 353 -17.19 -12.34 4.74
CA ALA A 353 -18.06 -13.47 4.94
C ALA A 353 -17.26 -14.78 4.85
N SER A 354 -17.50 -15.72 5.76
CA SER A 354 -16.71 -16.93 5.84
C SER A 354 -17.54 -18.15 6.27
N VAL A 355 -17.11 -19.34 5.85
CA VAL A 355 -17.68 -20.62 6.24
C VAL A 355 -16.57 -21.60 6.57
N ALA A 356 -16.83 -22.52 7.50
CA ALA A 356 -15.90 -23.60 7.82
C ALA A 356 -16.66 -24.89 8.13
N TYR A 357 -16.11 -26.00 7.67
CA TYR A 357 -16.60 -27.35 7.98
C TYR A 357 -15.52 -28.16 8.69
N LEU A 358 -15.86 -28.71 9.85
CA LEU A 358 -14.98 -29.49 10.71
C LEU A 358 -15.27 -30.97 10.55
N PHE A 359 -14.27 -31.77 10.20
CA PHE A 359 -14.33 -33.23 10.09
C PHE A 359 -14.05 -33.88 11.47
N GLY A 360 -14.91 -33.59 12.45
CA GLY A 360 -14.70 -34.01 13.84
C GLY A 360 -13.40 -33.43 14.42
N LYS A 361 -12.50 -34.31 14.86
CA LYS A 361 -11.16 -33.93 15.38
C LYS A 361 -10.06 -34.01 14.32
N ASN A 362 -10.35 -34.54 13.13
CA ASN A 362 -9.33 -34.87 12.13
C ASN A 362 -8.91 -33.72 11.24
N GLY A 363 -9.72 -32.66 11.15
CA GLY A 363 -9.35 -31.52 10.33
C GLY A 363 -10.53 -30.61 10.02
N LEU A 364 -10.27 -29.63 9.16
CA LEU A 364 -11.26 -28.66 8.70
C LEU A 364 -10.93 -28.15 7.29
N ILE A 365 -11.95 -27.63 6.64
CA ILE A 365 -11.85 -26.81 5.43
C ILE A 365 -12.59 -25.50 5.66
N SER A 366 -12.07 -24.40 5.16
CA SER A 366 -12.69 -23.07 5.26
C SER A 366 -12.60 -22.31 3.95
N ALA A 367 -13.58 -21.44 3.73
CA ALA A 367 -13.61 -20.48 2.65
C ALA A 367 -14.00 -19.10 3.21
N GLU A 368 -13.42 -18.06 2.63
CA GLU A 368 -13.62 -16.67 3.04
C GLU A 368 -13.68 -15.77 1.83
N TYR A 369 -14.53 -14.77 1.88
CA TYR A 369 -14.72 -13.75 0.87
C TYR A 369 -14.66 -12.38 1.51
N ASP A 370 -13.74 -11.53 1.03
CA ASP A 370 -13.64 -10.14 1.43
C ASP A 370 -14.06 -9.23 0.27
N TYR A 371 -14.79 -8.18 0.62
CA TYR A 371 -15.23 -7.13 -0.28
C TYR A 371 -14.82 -5.76 0.23
N ILE A 372 -14.19 -4.98 -0.67
CA ILE A 372 -13.75 -3.61 -0.42
C ILE A 372 -14.16 -2.75 -1.62
N ASP A 373 -14.97 -1.71 -1.40
CA ASP A 373 -15.29 -0.73 -2.44
C ASP A 373 -14.34 0.46 -2.37
N MET A 374 -13.27 0.39 -3.17
CA MET A 374 -12.21 1.40 -3.20
C MET A 374 -12.70 2.80 -3.59
N LYS A 375 -13.80 2.90 -4.34
CA LYS A 375 -14.42 4.18 -4.75
C LYS A 375 -14.94 4.99 -3.56
N THR A 376 -15.13 4.35 -2.40
CA THR A 376 -15.57 5.02 -1.16
C THR A 376 -14.43 5.61 -0.34
N THR A 377 -13.18 5.45 -0.79
CA THR A 377 -12.01 6.13 -0.23
C THR A 377 -12.17 7.63 -0.29
N LYS A 378 -11.76 8.34 0.76
CA LYS A 378 -11.85 9.81 0.80
C LYS A 378 -10.55 10.43 1.32
N LEU A 379 -10.15 11.48 0.65
CA LEU A 379 -9.18 12.44 1.14
C LEU A 379 -9.90 13.62 1.78
N MET A 380 -9.37 14.13 2.87
CA MET A 380 -9.93 15.26 3.63
C MET A 380 -8.78 16.12 4.14
N ASP A 381 -9.03 17.40 4.31
CA ASP A 381 -8.07 18.30 4.91
C ASP A 381 -7.81 17.95 6.40
N ASN A 382 -6.56 18.10 6.83
CA ASN A 382 -6.15 17.86 8.21
C ASN A 382 -6.27 19.12 9.11
N ASN A 383 -6.29 20.31 8.51
CA ASN A 383 -6.12 21.59 9.21
C ASN A 383 -7.36 22.48 9.22
N ASN A 384 -8.55 21.99 8.86
CA ASN A 384 -9.76 22.79 8.63
C ASN A 384 -9.54 23.95 7.62
N SER A 385 -8.69 23.74 6.63
CA SER A 385 -8.55 24.66 5.50
C SER A 385 -9.80 24.60 4.61
N THR A 386 -9.89 25.50 3.68
CA THR A 386 -11.00 25.54 2.71
C THR A 386 -10.84 24.54 1.56
N TYR A 387 -9.73 23.75 1.54
CA TYR A 387 -9.51 22.74 0.51
C TYR A 387 -10.26 21.45 0.85
N ASP A 388 -11.12 21.00 -0.03
CA ASP A 388 -12.06 19.90 0.22
C ASP A 388 -11.74 18.61 -0.56
N PHE A 389 -10.62 18.54 -1.31
CA PHE A 389 -10.19 17.38 -2.12
C PHE A 389 -11.27 16.87 -3.09
N VAL A 390 -12.13 17.74 -3.64
CA VAL A 390 -13.23 17.32 -4.53
C VAL A 390 -12.72 16.59 -5.74
N GLU A 391 -11.73 17.14 -6.45
CA GLU A 391 -11.21 16.55 -7.68
C GLU A 391 -10.55 15.20 -7.43
N GLU A 392 -9.73 15.07 -6.37
CA GLU A 392 -9.09 13.81 -5.99
C GLU A 392 -10.12 12.76 -5.58
N ASN A 393 -11.16 13.16 -4.83
CA ASN A 393 -12.22 12.26 -4.43
C ASN A 393 -13.11 11.81 -5.61
N GLU A 394 -13.33 12.68 -6.60
CA GLU A 394 -13.97 12.30 -7.87
C GLU A 394 -13.09 11.36 -8.69
N GLY A 395 -11.76 11.61 -8.70
CA GLY A 395 -10.76 10.78 -9.35
C GLY A 395 -10.73 9.33 -8.83
N MET A 396 -11.10 9.08 -7.56
CA MET A 396 -11.19 7.72 -7.00
C MET A 396 -12.13 6.82 -7.81
N ASN A 397 -13.19 7.37 -8.43
CA ASN A 397 -14.14 6.59 -9.24
C ASN A 397 -13.53 6.04 -10.53
N THR A 398 -12.53 6.72 -11.08
CA THR A 398 -11.82 6.34 -12.30
C THR A 398 -10.54 5.58 -12.02
N ALA A 399 -9.90 5.84 -10.88
CA ALA A 399 -8.66 5.21 -10.47
C ALA A 399 -8.84 3.77 -9.94
N TYR A 400 -10.04 3.45 -9.41
CA TYR A 400 -10.24 2.21 -8.67
C TYR A 400 -11.51 1.44 -9.06
N ASN A 401 -11.41 0.11 -8.89
CA ASN A 401 -12.54 -0.83 -8.90
C ASN A 401 -12.93 -1.19 -7.46
N SER A 402 -14.12 -1.79 -7.28
CA SER A 402 -14.39 -2.62 -6.11
C SER A 402 -13.53 -3.88 -6.18
N THR A 403 -12.94 -4.29 -5.08
CA THR A 403 -11.98 -5.41 -5.02
C THR A 403 -12.57 -6.57 -4.24
N ASN A 404 -12.40 -7.76 -4.79
CA ASN A 404 -12.84 -9.02 -4.20
C ASN A 404 -11.61 -9.87 -3.87
N THR A 405 -11.59 -10.46 -2.67
CA THR A 405 -10.59 -11.45 -2.30
C THR A 405 -11.28 -12.76 -1.91
N ILE A 406 -10.87 -13.85 -2.54
CA ILE A 406 -11.34 -15.20 -2.19
C ILE A 406 -10.18 -15.94 -1.55
N LYS A 407 -10.44 -16.55 -0.38
CA LYS A 407 -9.48 -17.33 0.38
C LYS A 407 -10.05 -18.72 0.66
N ILE A 408 -9.22 -19.75 0.55
CA ILE A 408 -9.58 -21.16 0.87
C ILE A 408 -8.44 -21.74 1.68
N GLY A 409 -8.77 -22.45 2.76
CA GLY A 409 -7.80 -23.08 3.63
C GLY A 409 -8.27 -24.45 4.11
N ALA A 410 -7.30 -25.35 4.34
CA ALA A 410 -7.54 -26.67 4.90
C ALA A 410 -6.48 -27.01 5.95
N GLU A 411 -6.93 -27.66 7.04
CA GLU A 411 -6.06 -28.19 8.08
C GLU A 411 -6.42 -29.67 8.29
N TYR A 412 -5.41 -30.54 8.30
CA TYR A 412 -5.57 -31.96 8.58
C TYR A 412 -4.64 -32.40 9.71
N ARG A 413 -5.19 -33.02 10.73
CA ARG A 413 -4.47 -33.53 11.89
C ARG A 413 -4.00 -34.96 11.60
N LEU A 414 -2.70 -35.14 11.41
CA LEU A 414 -2.08 -36.43 11.16
C LEU A 414 -1.98 -37.29 12.44
N THR A 415 -1.67 -36.64 13.57
CA THR A 415 -1.63 -37.24 14.91
C THR A 415 -2.25 -36.23 15.88
N ASP A 416 -2.38 -36.62 17.17
CA ASP A 416 -2.91 -35.71 18.19
C ASP A 416 -2.08 -34.40 18.31
N ASN A 417 -0.79 -34.48 18.01
CA ASN A 417 0.13 -33.36 18.15
C ASN A 417 0.55 -32.70 16.81
N PHE A 418 0.39 -33.39 15.66
CA PHE A 418 0.91 -32.92 14.39
C PHE A 418 -0.18 -32.65 13.37
N SER A 419 -0.15 -31.43 12.79
CA SER A 419 -1.12 -30.97 11.79
C SER A 419 -0.43 -30.50 10.52
N LEU A 420 -1.03 -30.77 9.35
CA LEU A 420 -0.66 -30.22 8.05
C LEU A 420 -1.71 -29.20 7.61
N ARG A 421 -1.27 -28.16 6.88
CA ARG A 421 -2.12 -27.08 6.41
C ARG A 421 -1.77 -26.68 4.99
N GLY A 422 -2.79 -26.25 4.26
CA GLY A 422 -2.62 -25.68 2.93
C GLY A 422 -3.68 -24.62 2.65
N GLY A 423 -3.36 -23.66 1.82
CA GLY A 423 -4.28 -22.58 1.49
C GLY A 423 -3.98 -21.93 0.14
N TYR A 424 -4.99 -21.23 -0.35
CA TYR A 424 -4.95 -20.44 -1.55
C TYR A 424 -5.74 -19.16 -1.35
N ALA A 425 -5.21 -18.03 -1.83
CA ALA A 425 -5.96 -16.79 -1.91
C ALA A 425 -5.73 -16.07 -3.23
N PHE A 426 -6.76 -15.39 -3.69
CA PHE A 426 -6.72 -14.58 -4.90
C PHE A 426 -7.44 -13.26 -4.66
N MET A 427 -6.74 -12.16 -4.90
CA MET A 427 -7.28 -10.81 -4.89
C MET A 427 -7.35 -10.28 -6.33
N ASP A 428 -8.51 -9.80 -6.69
CA ASP A 428 -8.82 -9.22 -7.99
C ASP A 428 -8.03 -7.93 -8.25
N LYS A 429 -8.10 -7.40 -9.48
CA LYS A 429 -7.46 -6.15 -9.83
C LYS A 429 -8.07 -4.96 -9.10
N ILE A 430 -7.20 -4.09 -8.60
CA ILE A 430 -7.59 -2.88 -7.89
C ILE A 430 -7.91 -1.75 -8.87
N ASN A 431 -7.10 -1.61 -9.92
CA ASN A 431 -7.20 -0.53 -10.88
C ASN A 431 -7.87 -1.00 -12.17
N PRO A 432 -8.75 -0.20 -12.81
CA PRO A 432 -9.15 -0.43 -14.18
C PRO A 432 -7.96 -0.30 -15.13
N ASP A 433 -8.03 -0.95 -16.30
CA ASP A 433 -6.90 -0.99 -17.25
C ASP A 433 -6.54 0.38 -17.85
N ASN A 434 -7.48 1.32 -17.82
CA ASN A 434 -7.36 2.69 -18.31
C ASN A 434 -7.13 3.73 -17.20
N ALA A 435 -6.86 3.30 -15.97
CA ALA A 435 -6.51 4.22 -14.90
C ALA A 435 -5.19 4.95 -15.22
N GLN A 436 -5.10 6.22 -14.88
CA GLN A 436 -3.96 7.09 -15.18
C GLN A 436 -3.68 7.99 -13.99
N LYS A 437 -2.40 8.32 -13.79
CA LYS A 437 -2.00 9.34 -12.83
C LYS A 437 -2.11 10.72 -13.50
N PHE A 438 -2.85 11.60 -12.87
CA PHE A 438 -2.93 13.00 -13.26
C PHE A 438 -2.11 13.84 -12.29
N MET A 439 -1.27 14.71 -12.86
CA MET A 439 -0.53 15.72 -12.11
C MET A 439 -1.28 17.05 -12.26
N LYS A 440 -1.49 17.76 -11.16
CA LYS A 440 -2.12 19.09 -11.22
C LYS A 440 -1.18 20.12 -11.82
N ASP A 441 -1.74 21.10 -12.52
CA ASP A 441 -1.00 22.16 -13.22
C ASP A 441 -0.11 23.03 -12.29
N ASN A 442 -0.35 22.98 -10.99
CA ASN A 442 0.42 23.71 -9.98
C ASN A 442 1.07 22.81 -8.93
N THR A 443 1.25 21.52 -9.25
CA THR A 443 1.81 20.56 -8.28
C THR A 443 3.28 20.83 -8.00
N ILE A 444 3.66 20.66 -6.75
CA ILE A 444 5.05 20.65 -6.32
C ILE A 444 5.67 19.24 -6.35
N ARG A 445 4.84 18.18 -6.62
CA ARG A 445 5.30 16.81 -6.83
C ARG A 445 5.90 16.66 -8.22
N THR A 446 6.96 15.88 -8.32
CA THR A 446 7.67 15.59 -9.56
C THR A 446 7.77 14.09 -9.86
N ASP A 447 7.22 13.25 -8.97
CA ASP A 447 7.09 11.81 -9.13
C ASP A 447 5.91 11.49 -10.07
N THR A 448 6.19 11.42 -11.34
CA THR A 448 5.21 11.20 -12.41
C THR A 448 4.81 9.74 -12.58
N GLU A 449 5.64 8.85 -12.06
CA GLU A 449 5.49 7.40 -12.17
C GLU A 449 4.31 6.85 -11.35
N TYR A 450 3.75 5.75 -11.83
CA TYR A 450 2.69 5.02 -11.14
C TYR A 450 2.64 3.54 -11.51
N PHE A 451 2.00 2.76 -10.62
CA PHE A 451 1.77 1.35 -10.82
C PHE A 451 0.26 1.07 -10.89
N LEU A 452 -0.16 0.24 -11.86
CA LEU A 452 -1.50 -0.31 -11.90
C LEU A 452 -1.46 -1.77 -11.45
N HIS A 453 -2.15 -2.07 -10.37
CA HIS A 453 -2.24 -3.40 -9.80
C HIS A 453 -3.24 -4.26 -10.57
N ASN A 454 -2.79 -5.40 -11.12
CA ASN A 454 -3.62 -6.32 -11.90
C ASN A 454 -4.23 -7.43 -11.03
N SER A 455 -3.43 -8.14 -10.25
CA SER A 455 -3.92 -9.21 -9.37
C SER A 455 -2.85 -9.64 -8.37
N THR A 456 -3.29 -10.18 -7.23
CA THR A 456 -2.40 -10.85 -6.27
C THR A 456 -2.88 -12.28 -6.02
N ARG A 457 -1.96 -13.24 -6.05
CA ARG A 457 -2.20 -14.64 -5.77
C ARG A 457 -1.30 -15.13 -4.65
N TYR A 458 -1.87 -15.92 -3.74
CA TYR A 458 -1.16 -16.58 -2.65
C TYR A 458 -1.32 -18.09 -2.76
N ILE A 459 -0.22 -18.83 -2.61
CA ILE A 459 -0.18 -20.28 -2.43
C ILE A 459 0.56 -20.55 -1.13
N THR A 460 -0.06 -21.30 -0.24
CA THR A 460 0.46 -21.46 1.11
C THR A 460 0.44 -22.92 1.55
N GLY A 461 1.35 -23.25 2.45
CA GLY A 461 1.40 -24.56 3.10
C GLY A 461 2.15 -24.46 4.42
N GLY A 462 1.93 -25.42 5.30
CA GLY A 462 2.60 -25.41 6.60
C GLY A 462 2.29 -26.64 7.44
N PHE A 463 2.95 -26.70 8.57
CA PHE A 463 2.72 -27.74 9.57
C PHE A 463 2.86 -27.17 10.98
N GLY A 464 2.28 -27.84 11.94
CA GLY A 464 2.35 -27.46 13.34
C GLY A 464 2.48 -28.63 14.26
N TYR A 465 3.27 -28.42 15.33
CA TYR A 465 3.39 -29.36 16.44
C TYR A 465 2.86 -28.70 17.71
N HIS A 466 1.89 -29.34 18.36
CA HIS A 466 1.12 -28.81 19.49
C HIS A 466 1.18 -29.76 20.67
N GLU A 467 1.63 -29.25 21.80
CA GLU A 467 1.56 -29.86 23.11
C GLU A 467 0.48 -29.18 23.98
N GLU A 468 0.25 -29.67 25.19
CA GLU A 468 -0.75 -29.11 26.09
C GLU A 468 -0.48 -27.64 26.45
N SER A 469 0.81 -27.28 26.72
CA SER A 469 1.21 -25.95 27.21
C SER A 469 1.93 -25.08 26.18
N TRP A 470 2.33 -25.62 25.02
CA TRP A 470 3.03 -24.86 23.98
C TRP A 470 2.78 -25.43 22.59
N PHE A 471 3.08 -24.64 21.56
CA PHE A 471 3.05 -25.09 20.16
C PHE A 471 4.08 -24.37 19.31
N LEU A 472 4.47 -25.02 18.22
CA LEU A 472 5.39 -24.50 17.23
C LEU A 472 4.79 -24.76 15.85
N ASP A 473 4.51 -23.68 15.12
CA ASP A 473 3.96 -23.72 13.76
C ASP A 473 4.98 -23.16 12.74
N PHE A 474 4.99 -23.78 11.55
CA PHE A 474 5.76 -23.35 10.40
C PHE A 474 4.84 -23.12 9.22
N ALA A 475 5.12 -22.07 8.43
CA ALA A 475 4.43 -21.82 7.17
C ALA A 475 5.41 -21.38 6.08
N TYR A 476 5.09 -21.77 4.87
CA TYR A 476 5.60 -21.21 3.64
C TYR A 476 4.47 -20.54 2.89
N MET A 477 4.70 -19.32 2.40
CA MET A 477 3.74 -18.59 1.59
C MET A 477 4.45 -17.98 0.38
N ASN A 478 3.97 -18.32 -0.80
CA ASN A 478 4.33 -17.68 -2.06
C ASN A 478 3.24 -16.68 -2.44
N LYS A 479 3.59 -15.39 -2.50
CA LYS A 479 2.73 -14.30 -2.98
C LYS A 479 3.27 -13.85 -4.33
N LEU A 480 2.43 -13.85 -5.37
CA LEU A 480 2.73 -13.27 -6.68
C LEU A 480 1.84 -12.05 -6.90
N ASN A 481 2.45 -10.90 -7.02
CA ASN A 481 1.81 -9.63 -7.39
C ASN A 481 2.17 -9.26 -8.82
N LYS A 482 1.17 -8.96 -9.64
CA LYS A 482 1.33 -8.53 -11.03
C LYS A 482 0.90 -7.08 -11.18
N GLU A 483 1.77 -6.27 -11.77
CA GLU A 483 1.57 -4.84 -11.95
C GLU A 483 2.03 -4.39 -13.33
N LYS A 484 1.48 -3.25 -13.79
CA LYS A 484 2.04 -2.47 -14.89
C LYS A 484 2.65 -1.20 -14.34
N PHE A 485 3.90 -0.93 -14.71
CA PHE A 485 4.61 0.29 -14.35
C PHE A 485 4.57 1.28 -15.51
N TYR A 486 4.23 2.52 -15.20
CA TYR A 486 4.24 3.66 -16.11
C TYR A 486 5.18 4.73 -15.54
N PRO A 487 6.18 5.21 -16.30
CA PRO A 487 7.08 6.28 -15.83
C PRO A 487 6.39 7.65 -15.77
N TYR A 488 5.36 7.84 -16.56
CA TYR A 488 4.52 9.04 -16.66
C TYR A 488 3.25 8.72 -17.44
N ASN A 489 2.25 9.59 -17.38
CA ASN A 489 1.05 9.48 -18.19
C ASN A 489 1.32 9.96 -19.62
N SER A 490 1.52 9.02 -20.54
CA SER A 490 1.83 9.32 -21.96
C SER A 490 0.62 9.40 -22.87
N ASN A 491 -0.60 9.17 -22.37
CA ASN A 491 -1.80 9.08 -23.22
C ASN A 491 -2.17 10.38 -23.92
N ASN A 492 -1.77 11.51 -23.34
CA ASN A 492 -2.01 12.85 -23.91
C ASN A 492 -0.86 13.33 -24.80
N LEU A 493 0.20 12.55 -24.95
CA LEU A 493 1.29 12.86 -25.86
C LEU A 493 0.90 12.57 -27.33
N ALA A 494 1.60 13.18 -28.27
CA ALA A 494 1.35 12.97 -29.69
C ALA A 494 1.48 11.49 -30.07
N GLU A 495 0.74 11.08 -31.10
CA GLU A 495 0.84 9.72 -31.65
C GLU A 495 2.29 9.45 -32.10
N GLY A 496 2.82 8.28 -31.72
CA GLY A 496 4.22 7.89 -32.02
C GLY A 496 5.23 8.16 -30.91
N VAL A 497 4.91 9.05 -29.93
CA VAL A 497 5.75 9.29 -28.73
C VAL A 497 5.08 8.81 -27.43
N GLN A 498 4.00 8.03 -27.55
CA GLN A 498 3.34 7.43 -26.39
C GLN A 498 4.19 6.27 -25.85
N GLY A 499 4.44 6.30 -24.53
CA GLY A 499 5.22 5.26 -23.85
C GLY A 499 4.42 3.98 -23.61
N SER A 500 5.10 2.83 -23.71
CA SER A 500 4.53 1.54 -23.30
C SER A 500 4.88 1.24 -21.84
N PRO A 501 3.97 0.64 -21.06
CA PRO A 501 4.25 0.26 -19.69
C PRO A 501 5.22 -0.91 -19.60
N ALA A 502 5.96 -0.99 -18.48
CA ALA A 502 6.67 -2.22 -18.13
C ALA A 502 5.72 -3.19 -17.40
N ASN A 503 5.87 -4.49 -17.70
CA ASN A 503 5.23 -5.53 -16.91
C ASN A 503 6.13 -5.87 -15.72
N VAL A 504 5.58 -5.86 -14.51
CA VAL A 504 6.31 -6.12 -13.27
C VAL A 504 5.64 -7.26 -12.52
N ASN A 505 6.42 -8.30 -12.19
CA ASN A 505 5.98 -9.44 -11.40
C ASN A 505 6.83 -9.51 -10.13
N THR A 506 6.21 -9.30 -8.97
CA THR A 506 6.88 -9.42 -7.67
C THR A 506 6.46 -10.71 -6.99
N THR A 507 7.42 -11.60 -6.75
CA THR A 507 7.23 -12.87 -6.04
C THR A 507 7.84 -12.76 -4.65
N ASN A 508 7.00 -12.88 -3.62
CA ASN A 508 7.42 -12.90 -2.22
C ASN A 508 7.31 -14.33 -1.68
N ASN A 509 8.43 -14.89 -1.25
CA ASN A 509 8.50 -16.18 -0.56
C ASN A 509 8.73 -15.92 0.93
N ASN A 510 7.73 -16.21 1.74
CA ASN A 510 7.75 -16.03 3.19
C ASN A 510 7.93 -17.36 3.89
N PHE A 511 8.91 -17.44 4.79
CA PHE A 511 9.13 -18.56 5.71
C PHE A 511 8.82 -18.05 7.12
N VAL A 512 7.79 -18.61 7.73
CA VAL A 512 7.19 -18.09 8.96
C VAL A 512 7.26 -19.12 10.07
N ILE A 513 7.63 -18.67 11.26
CA ILE A 513 7.71 -19.50 12.47
C ILE A 513 6.91 -18.80 13.56
N THR A 514 5.97 -19.52 14.17
CA THR A 514 5.20 -19.05 15.34
C THR A 514 5.45 -19.98 16.53
N LEU A 515 5.82 -19.38 17.66
CA LEU A 515 5.87 -20.04 18.95
C LEU A 515 4.75 -19.50 19.83
N GLY A 516 4.01 -20.40 20.48
CA GLY A 516 2.94 -20.03 21.38
C GLY A 516 2.97 -20.84 22.67
N PHE A 517 2.52 -20.20 23.76
CA PHE A 517 2.38 -20.78 25.09
C PHE A 517 0.97 -20.63 25.59
N LYS A 518 0.41 -21.70 26.22
CA LYS A 518 -0.93 -21.75 26.81
C LYS A 518 -0.82 -21.87 28.32
N PHE A 519 -1.70 -21.16 29.03
CA PHE A 519 -1.71 -21.13 30.50
C PHE A 519 -3.11 -20.85 31.07
#